data_5cc7593f0f790eec15722218e6bf07b9
#
_entry.id   5cc7593f0f790eec15722218e6bf07b9
#
_cell.length_a   1.000
_cell.length_b   1.000
_cell.length_c   1.000
_cell.angle_alpha   90.00
_cell.angle_beta   90.00
_cell.angle_gamma   90.00
#
_symmetry.space_group_name_H-M   'P 1'
#
loop_
_entity.id
_entity.type
_entity.pdbx_description
1 polymer ?
#
loop_
_entity_poly.entity_id
_entity_poly.type
_entity_poly.pdbx_seq_one_letter_code
_entity_poly.pdbx_strand_id
1 'polypeptide(L)'
;MEGLVLRSINNIYTVRTSEGQQYSCRIKGKHLNTSVEEYNPIVVGDHVEFTPSGTEEGLVTERKERNSFFSRWNAKKQLNQTVCANMDVVVCVCSIESPPFRPRFIDRVLACCRNVPVIIVLNKCDILLTEAEAERFNLYKKLGYETLAVSATTGENVDKLVAKLQGKTAAFVGQSGVGKSSLVNRLLGASQRVGELSEKYNRGRHTTNYALMLDGPGFTLVDTPGFREISVPHDDPHLVAKSFPEFAKASAKCAFSSCLHVNEPGCEVLRLLEKGKIDADRYESYLGILQSLDERLPVWGRKCSKEQ
;
A
#
# COMPACT_ATOMS: atom_id res chain seq x y z
N MET A 1 -7.52 18.32 -22.64
CA MET A 1 -6.61 17.22 -22.93
C MET A 1 -6.68 16.21 -21.78
N GLU A 2 -6.43 14.93 -22.05
CA GLU A 2 -6.33 13.92 -21.02
C GLU A 2 -4.87 13.54 -20.76
N GLY A 3 -4.55 13.14 -19.53
CA GLY A 3 -3.22 12.69 -19.20
C GLY A 3 -3.15 11.90 -17.90
N LEU A 4 -2.00 11.25 -17.69
CA LEU A 4 -1.67 10.41 -16.54
C LEU A 4 -0.73 11.17 -15.60
N VAL A 5 -1.05 11.20 -14.32
CA VAL A 5 -0.23 11.84 -13.30
C VAL A 5 0.95 10.96 -12.94
N LEU A 6 2.15 11.38 -13.31
CA LEU A 6 3.39 10.66 -13.01
C LEU A 6 4.00 11.04 -11.66
N ARG A 7 3.75 12.27 -11.20
CA ARG A 7 4.36 12.83 -9.99
C ARG A 7 3.44 13.89 -9.37
N SER A 8 3.43 13.94 -8.05
CA SER A 8 2.67 14.94 -7.27
C SER A 8 3.55 15.49 -6.15
N ILE A 9 3.92 16.78 -6.22
CA ILE A 9 4.74 17.46 -5.22
C ILE A 9 4.21 18.88 -5.02
N ASN A 10 3.88 19.23 -3.77
CA ASN A 10 3.45 20.58 -3.40
C ASN A 10 2.35 21.15 -4.28
N ASN A 11 1.33 20.34 -4.61
CA ASN A 11 0.23 20.68 -5.51
C ASN A 11 0.66 21.02 -6.95
N ILE A 12 1.83 20.55 -7.36
CA ILE A 12 2.29 20.53 -8.74
C ILE A 12 2.28 19.08 -9.21
N TYR A 13 1.64 18.85 -10.35
CA TYR A 13 1.39 17.53 -10.92
C TYR A 13 2.11 17.43 -12.26
N THR A 14 3.03 16.48 -12.41
CA THR A 14 3.58 16.15 -13.73
C THR A 14 2.59 15.23 -14.42
N VAL A 15 1.99 15.70 -15.50
CA VAL A 15 0.97 15.00 -16.29
C VAL A 15 1.55 14.65 -17.65
N ARG A 16 1.48 13.37 -18.03
CA ARG A 16 1.91 12.86 -19.34
C ARG A 16 0.70 12.56 -20.22
N THR A 17 0.67 13.09 -21.41
CA THR A 17 -0.35 12.77 -22.44
C THR A 17 -0.09 11.41 -23.08
N SER A 18 -1.06 10.91 -23.86
CA SER A 18 -0.91 9.69 -24.67
C SER A 18 0.21 9.78 -25.72
N GLU A 19 0.55 10.98 -26.15
CA GLU A 19 1.63 11.25 -27.10
C GLU A 19 3.01 11.34 -26.43
N GLY A 20 3.06 11.22 -25.08
CA GLY A 20 4.30 11.24 -24.32
C GLY A 20 4.73 12.65 -23.86
N GLN A 21 4.02 13.71 -24.27
CA GLN A 21 4.34 15.07 -23.83
C GLN A 21 4.01 15.24 -22.35
N GLN A 22 4.87 15.93 -21.61
CA GLN A 22 4.69 16.19 -20.19
C GLN A 22 4.36 17.66 -19.91
N TYR A 23 3.47 17.86 -18.96
CA TYR A 23 3.03 19.17 -18.50
C TYR A 23 3.16 19.28 -16.98
N SER A 24 3.62 20.44 -16.51
CA SER A 24 3.58 20.83 -15.11
C SER A 24 2.22 21.48 -14.81
N CYS A 25 1.33 20.72 -14.18
CA CYS A 25 -0.04 21.13 -13.97
C CYS A 25 -0.33 21.55 -12.52
N ARG A 26 -1.30 22.44 -12.35
CA ARG A 26 -1.92 22.79 -11.07
C ARG A 26 -3.43 22.62 -11.17
N ILE A 27 -4.10 22.50 -10.02
CA ILE A 27 -5.57 22.44 -10.00
C ILE A 27 -6.14 23.82 -10.39
N LYS A 28 -7.14 23.83 -11.27
CA LYS A 28 -7.89 25.03 -11.63
C LYS A 28 -8.79 25.44 -10.47
N GLY A 29 -8.50 26.58 -9.85
CA GLY A 29 -9.28 27.07 -8.73
C GLY A 29 -8.82 26.55 -7.36
N LYS A 30 -9.66 26.68 -6.33
CA LYS A 30 -9.33 26.29 -4.95
C LYS A 30 -9.56 24.81 -4.66
N HIS A 31 -10.52 24.20 -5.32
CA HIS A 31 -10.93 22.81 -5.08
C HIS A 31 -11.21 22.10 -6.41
N LEU A 32 -10.83 20.83 -6.48
CA LEU A 32 -11.31 19.93 -7.50
C LEU A 32 -12.69 19.42 -7.06
N ASN A 33 -13.66 19.40 -7.96
CA ASN A 33 -14.98 18.79 -7.67
C ASN A 33 -14.79 17.26 -7.55
N THR A 34 -14.52 16.81 -6.33
CA THR A 34 -14.48 15.40 -5.99
C THR A 34 -15.60 15.09 -5.00
N SER A 35 -16.25 13.94 -5.14
CA SER A 35 -17.36 13.51 -4.29
C SER A 35 -16.95 13.19 -2.85
N VAL A 36 -15.65 13.11 -2.57
CA VAL A 36 -15.09 12.73 -1.26
C VAL A 36 -14.03 13.73 -0.86
N GLU A 37 -14.07 14.18 0.39
CA GLU A 37 -13.02 15.00 0.97
C GLU A 37 -11.78 14.13 1.24
N GLU A 38 -10.73 14.30 0.43
CA GLU A 38 -9.46 13.62 0.52
C GLU A 38 -8.34 14.60 0.81
N TYR A 39 -7.32 14.15 1.59
CA TYR A 39 -6.14 14.98 1.84
C TYR A 39 -5.38 15.34 0.54
N ASN A 40 -5.30 14.37 -0.39
CA ASN A 40 -4.69 14.55 -1.70
C ASN A 40 -5.75 14.35 -2.80
N PRO A 41 -6.28 15.42 -3.39
CA PRO A 41 -7.31 15.29 -4.42
C PRO A 41 -6.80 14.65 -5.70
N ILE A 42 -5.50 14.80 -6.01
CA ILE A 42 -4.81 14.18 -7.14
C ILE A 42 -3.54 13.49 -6.64
N VAL A 43 -3.32 12.26 -7.10
CA VAL A 43 -2.15 11.44 -6.76
C VAL A 43 -1.54 10.81 -7.98
N VAL A 44 -0.38 10.22 -7.83
CA VAL A 44 0.30 9.43 -8.87
C VAL A 44 -0.60 8.29 -9.34
N GLY A 45 -0.72 8.13 -10.66
CA GLY A 45 -1.58 7.14 -11.30
C GLY A 45 -3.00 7.64 -11.60
N ASP A 46 -3.39 8.85 -11.16
CA ASP A 46 -4.67 9.42 -11.56
C ASP A 46 -4.68 9.80 -13.05
N HIS A 47 -5.80 9.52 -13.70
CA HIS A 47 -6.14 10.09 -15.00
C HIS A 47 -6.86 11.41 -14.79
N VAL A 48 -6.41 12.45 -15.49
CA VAL A 48 -6.92 13.80 -15.34
C VAL A 48 -7.25 14.43 -16.69
N GLU A 49 -8.24 15.32 -16.66
CA GLU A 49 -8.44 16.31 -17.73
C GLU A 49 -7.75 17.61 -17.35
N PHE A 50 -7.07 18.21 -18.30
CA PHE A 50 -6.40 19.49 -18.08
C PHE A 50 -6.44 20.37 -19.32
N THR A 51 -6.34 21.68 -19.11
CA THR A 51 -6.23 22.68 -20.16
C THR A 51 -4.79 23.22 -20.18
N PRO A 52 -4.05 23.09 -21.28
CA PRO A 52 -2.74 23.73 -21.42
C PRO A 52 -2.82 25.23 -21.22
N SER A 53 -1.88 25.81 -20.53
CA SER A 53 -1.73 27.25 -20.29
C SER A 53 -0.42 27.83 -20.82
N GLY A 54 0.36 26.99 -21.50
CA GLY A 54 1.67 27.28 -22.09
C GLY A 54 2.21 26.04 -22.81
N THR A 55 3.50 26.04 -23.15
CA THR A 55 4.16 24.92 -23.83
C THR A 55 4.32 23.69 -22.95
N GLU A 56 4.54 23.88 -21.64
CA GLU A 56 4.78 22.82 -20.66
C GLU A 56 3.97 23.00 -19.38
N GLU A 57 3.00 23.92 -19.35
CA GLU A 57 2.15 24.20 -18.19
C GLU A 57 0.69 23.89 -18.48
N GLY A 58 -0.08 23.55 -17.45
CA GLY A 58 -1.48 23.24 -17.58
C GLY A 58 -2.28 23.41 -16.27
N LEU A 59 -3.59 23.45 -16.42
CA LEU A 59 -4.55 23.53 -15.34
C LEU A 59 -5.44 22.30 -15.35
N VAL A 60 -5.35 21.46 -14.31
CA VAL A 60 -6.24 20.31 -14.15
C VAL A 60 -7.64 20.81 -13.83
N THR A 61 -8.58 20.34 -14.61
CA THR A 61 -10.02 20.69 -14.52
C THR A 61 -10.83 19.58 -13.87
N GLU A 62 -10.43 18.31 -14.10
CA GLU A 62 -11.15 17.14 -13.62
C GLU A 62 -10.20 15.98 -13.33
N ARG A 63 -10.54 15.16 -12.34
CA ARG A 63 -9.95 13.83 -12.10
C ARG A 63 -10.96 12.77 -12.47
N LYS A 64 -10.55 11.79 -13.27
CA LYS A 64 -11.38 10.63 -13.61
C LYS A 64 -11.56 9.72 -12.39
N GLU A 65 -12.58 8.88 -12.44
CA GLU A 65 -12.81 7.87 -11.40
C GLU A 65 -11.64 6.91 -11.31
N ARG A 66 -11.30 6.53 -10.09
CA ARG A 66 -10.21 5.58 -9.80
C ARG A 66 -10.74 4.15 -9.83
N ASN A 67 -10.12 3.28 -10.61
CA ASN A 67 -10.42 1.85 -10.61
C ASN A 67 -9.86 1.15 -9.37
N SER A 68 -8.72 1.62 -8.89
CA SER A 68 -8.04 1.11 -7.71
C SER A 68 -7.25 2.24 -7.02
N PHE A 69 -6.97 2.08 -5.74
CA PHE A 69 -6.14 3.03 -5.01
C PHE A 69 -5.56 2.42 -3.74
N PHE A 70 -4.42 2.92 -3.32
CA PHE A 70 -3.83 2.65 -2.01
C PHE A 70 -3.96 3.89 -1.13
N SER A 71 -4.69 3.74 -0.03
CA SER A 71 -4.93 4.83 0.93
C SER A 71 -4.57 4.41 2.34
N ARG A 72 -4.26 5.40 3.17
CA ARG A 72 -4.04 5.23 4.60
C ARG A 72 -4.75 6.35 5.37
N TRP A 73 -5.01 6.13 6.64
CA TRP A 73 -5.43 7.18 7.55
C TRP A 73 -4.26 8.10 7.91
N ASN A 74 -4.45 9.40 7.81
CA ASN A 74 -3.49 10.41 8.23
C ASN A 74 -3.94 11.00 9.57
N ALA A 75 -3.38 10.52 10.68
CA ALA A 75 -3.75 10.93 12.02
C ALA A 75 -3.53 12.43 12.31
N LYS A 76 -2.56 13.08 11.64
CA LYS A 76 -2.31 14.52 11.80
C LYS A 76 -3.38 15.38 11.16
N LYS A 77 -3.96 14.92 10.07
CA LYS A 77 -4.97 15.64 9.28
C LYS A 77 -6.38 15.14 9.54
N GLN A 78 -6.55 14.03 10.24
CA GLN A 78 -7.83 13.36 10.50
C GLN A 78 -8.63 13.09 9.20
N LEU A 79 -7.91 12.71 8.14
CA LEU A 79 -8.47 12.43 6.81
C LEU A 79 -7.78 11.23 6.18
N ASN A 80 -8.47 10.58 5.27
CA ASN A 80 -7.86 9.57 4.42
C ASN A 80 -6.89 10.23 3.44
N GLN A 81 -5.73 9.63 3.32
CA GLN A 81 -4.68 10.04 2.40
C GLN A 81 -4.47 8.96 1.35
N THR A 82 -4.93 9.19 0.14
CA THR A 82 -4.57 8.37 -1.01
C THR A 82 -3.11 8.64 -1.37
N VAL A 83 -2.36 7.58 -1.64
CA VAL A 83 -0.93 7.62 -1.96
C VAL A 83 -0.70 7.44 -3.45
N CYS A 84 -1.42 6.51 -4.06
CA CYS A 84 -1.39 6.24 -5.49
C CYS A 84 -2.72 5.61 -5.95
N ALA A 85 -2.98 5.66 -7.25
CA ALA A 85 -4.22 5.17 -7.85
C ALA A 85 -3.96 4.39 -9.15
N ASN A 86 -4.97 3.66 -9.60
CA ASN A 86 -5.02 2.93 -10.88
C ASN A 86 -3.84 1.96 -11.06
N MET A 87 -3.51 1.22 -9.99
CA MET A 87 -2.54 0.14 -10.03
C MET A 87 -3.25 -1.22 -10.13
N ASP A 88 -2.61 -2.15 -10.83
CA ASP A 88 -3.08 -3.53 -10.99
C ASP A 88 -2.67 -4.43 -9.81
N VAL A 89 -1.60 -4.08 -9.12
CA VAL A 89 -1.04 -4.86 -8.03
C VAL A 89 -0.29 -3.99 -7.03
N VAL A 90 -0.37 -4.34 -5.76
CA VAL A 90 0.48 -3.78 -4.70
C VAL A 90 1.58 -4.78 -4.37
N VAL A 91 2.83 -4.35 -4.45
CA VAL A 91 4.00 -5.12 -3.99
C VAL A 91 4.34 -4.66 -2.57
N CYS A 92 3.93 -5.47 -1.58
CA CYS A 92 4.25 -5.23 -0.18
C CYS A 92 5.67 -5.73 0.11
N VAL A 93 6.63 -4.80 0.15
CA VAL A 93 8.04 -5.13 0.40
C VAL A 93 8.32 -5.12 1.90
N CYS A 94 8.78 -6.24 2.42
CA CYS A 94 9.31 -6.41 3.77
C CYS A 94 10.77 -6.88 3.69
N SER A 95 11.47 -6.92 4.81
CA SER A 95 12.86 -7.41 4.91
C SER A 95 13.02 -8.26 6.16
N ILE A 96 14.10 -9.01 6.18
CA ILE A 96 14.48 -9.87 7.31
C ILE A 96 15.13 -9.03 8.40
N GLU A 97 16.02 -8.14 7.98
CA GLU A 97 16.86 -7.33 8.88
C GLU A 97 16.93 -5.88 8.41
N SER A 98 17.04 -4.96 9.36
CA SER A 98 17.25 -3.52 9.14
C SER A 98 16.27 -2.87 8.12
N PRO A 99 14.96 -2.83 8.40
CA PRO A 99 14.28 -3.18 9.64
C PRO A 99 14.01 -4.68 9.76
N PRO A 100 13.74 -5.21 10.98
CA PRO A 100 13.40 -6.60 11.20
C PRO A 100 12.07 -6.95 10.52
N PHE A 101 11.83 -8.24 10.32
CA PHE A 101 10.58 -8.74 9.76
C PHE A 101 9.39 -8.36 10.65
N ARG A 102 8.40 -7.68 10.09
CA ARG A 102 7.24 -7.14 10.81
C ARG A 102 5.92 -7.59 10.19
N PRO A 103 5.41 -8.76 10.56
CA PRO A 103 4.12 -9.28 10.04
C PRO A 103 2.96 -8.31 10.24
N ARG A 104 2.86 -7.65 11.38
CA ARG A 104 1.79 -6.67 11.67
C ARG A 104 1.75 -5.47 10.69
N PHE A 105 2.90 -5.11 10.11
CA PHE A 105 2.93 -4.12 9.05
C PHE A 105 2.32 -4.67 7.76
N ILE A 106 2.65 -5.92 7.41
CA ILE A 106 2.07 -6.60 6.23
C ILE A 106 0.55 -6.69 6.38
N ASP A 107 0.05 -7.10 7.54
CA ASP A 107 -1.37 -7.23 7.82
C ASP A 107 -2.12 -5.90 7.64
N ARG A 108 -1.52 -4.79 8.06
CA ARG A 108 -2.09 -3.45 7.83
C ARG A 108 -2.08 -3.06 6.36
N VAL A 109 -1.03 -3.38 5.60
CA VAL A 109 -1.00 -3.18 4.14
C VAL A 109 -2.10 -3.97 3.48
N LEU A 110 -2.28 -5.25 3.84
CA LEU A 110 -3.34 -6.11 3.32
C LEU A 110 -4.73 -5.53 3.61
N ALA A 111 -4.95 -5.02 4.82
CA ALA A 111 -6.21 -4.37 5.20
C ALA A 111 -6.47 -3.06 4.42
N CYS A 112 -5.43 -2.38 3.93
CA CYS A 112 -5.55 -1.22 3.06
C CYS A 112 -5.85 -1.58 1.59
N CYS A 113 -5.51 -2.82 1.15
CA CYS A 113 -5.58 -3.26 -0.25
C CYS A 113 -6.81 -4.13 -0.51
N ARG A 114 -8.03 -3.62 -0.27
CA ARG A 114 -9.26 -4.44 -0.33
C ARG A 114 -9.63 -4.94 -1.73
N ASN A 115 -9.35 -4.14 -2.76
CA ASN A 115 -9.77 -4.39 -4.14
C ASN A 115 -8.58 -4.51 -5.11
N VAL A 116 -7.37 -4.64 -4.58
CA VAL A 116 -6.16 -4.75 -5.37
C VAL A 116 -5.38 -5.97 -4.92
N PRO A 117 -4.97 -6.85 -5.84
CA PRO A 117 -4.09 -7.98 -5.51
C PRO A 117 -2.80 -7.52 -4.84
N VAL A 118 -2.29 -8.31 -3.91
CA VAL A 118 -1.05 -8.03 -3.20
C VAL A 118 -0.06 -9.16 -3.40
N ILE A 119 1.16 -8.81 -3.79
CA ILE A 119 2.33 -9.70 -3.76
C ILE A 119 3.17 -9.32 -2.55
N ILE A 120 3.39 -10.24 -1.63
CA ILE A 120 4.25 -10.02 -0.46
C ILE A 120 5.68 -10.41 -0.85
N VAL A 121 6.56 -9.42 -0.90
CA VAL A 121 7.95 -9.59 -1.29
C VAL A 121 8.86 -9.46 -0.07
N LEU A 122 9.52 -10.56 0.29
CA LEU A 122 10.55 -10.59 1.31
C LEU A 122 11.90 -10.31 0.64
N ASN A 123 12.39 -9.07 0.81
CA ASN A 123 13.69 -8.66 0.29
C ASN A 123 14.81 -9.01 1.28
N LYS A 124 16.05 -9.02 0.79
CA LYS A 124 17.28 -9.43 1.50
C LYS A 124 17.28 -10.92 1.86
N CYS A 125 16.75 -11.78 0.96
CA CYS A 125 16.74 -13.23 1.17
C CYS A 125 18.14 -13.86 1.13
N ASP A 126 19.17 -13.10 0.82
CA ASP A 126 20.59 -13.44 1.02
C ASP A 126 20.98 -13.51 2.50
N ILE A 127 20.14 -13.02 3.41
CA ILE A 127 20.25 -13.16 4.86
C ILE A 127 19.37 -14.34 5.30
N LEU A 128 19.91 -15.20 6.16
CA LEU A 128 19.18 -16.36 6.66
C LEU A 128 18.02 -15.96 7.57
N LEU A 129 16.85 -16.51 7.28
CA LEU A 129 15.68 -16.43 8.16
C LEU A 129 15.87 -17.34 9.36
N THR A 130 15.39 -16.92 10.52
CA THR A 130 15.10 -17.83 11.62
C THR A 130 13.92 -18.74 11.24
N GLU A 131 13.80 -19.89 11.89
CA GLU A 131 12.68 -20.81 11.66
C GLU A 131 11.33 -20.14 11.88
N ALA A 132 11.21 -19.36 12.94
CA ALA A 132 9.98 -18.60 13.27
C ALA A 132 9.61 -17.56 12.19
N GLU A 133 10.59 -16.85 11.64
CA GLU A 133 10.36 -15.89 10.54
C GLU A 133 9.95 -16.61 9.24
N ALA A 134 10.57 -17.76 8.95
CA ALA A 134 10.22 -18.57 7.81
C ALA A 134 8.79 -19.12 7.93
N GLU A 135 8.41 -19.65 9.08
CA GLU A 135 7.05 -20.11 9.36
C GLU A 135 6.04 -18.98 9.19
N ARG A 136 6.37 -17.82 9.73
CA ARG A 136 5.51 -16.64 9.65
C ARG A 136 5.34 -16.13 8.22
N PHE A 137 6.39 -16.12 7.42
CA PHE A 137 6.30 -15.79 6.00
C PHE A 137 5.50 -16.84 5.21
N ASN A 138 5.72 -18.12 5.51
CA ASN A 138 4.97 -19.22 4.89
C ASN A 138 3.48 -19.21 5.24
N LEU A 139 3.09 -18.66 6.39
CA LEU A 139 1.70 -18.50 6.77
C LEU A 139 0.93 -17.68 5.72
N TYR A 140 1.49 -16.58 5.21
CA TYR A 140 0.84 -15.78 4.17
C TYR A 140 0.58 -16.60 2.90
N LYS A 141 1.52 -17.46 2.52
CA LYS A 141 1.34 -18.39 1.39
C LYS A 141 0.20 -19.38 1.65
N LYS A 142 0.12 -19.95 2.87
CA LYS A 142 -0.97 -20.86 3.27
C LYS A 142 -2.33 -20.16 3.27
N LEU A 143 -2.37 -18.86 3.56
CA LEU A 143 -3.58 -18.02 3.51
C LEU A 143 -3.99 -17.64 2.07
N GLY A 144 -3.21 -18.01 1.05
CA GLY A 144 -3.51 -17.77 -0.35
C GLY A 144 -2.90 -16.49 -0.94
N TYR A 145 -2.06 -15.79 -0.18
CA TYR A 145 -1.34 -14.64 -0.72
C TYR A 145 -0.17 -15.07 -1.60
N GLU A 146 0.08 -14.34 -2.64
CA GLU A 146 1.27 -14.52 -3.45
C GLU A 146 2.49 -14.00 -2.69
N THR A 147 3.49 -14.87 -2.50
CA THR A 147 4.72 -14.56 -1.75
C THR A 147 5.96 -14.84 -2.58
N LEU A 148 6.97 -13.99 -2.46
CA LEU A 148 8.24 -14.16 -3.15
C LEU A 148 9.39 -13.64 -2.28
N ALA A 149 10.42 -14.46 -2.08
CA ALA A 149 11.66 -14.04 -1.46
C ALA A 149 12.66 -13.62 -2.56
N VAL A 150 13.22 -12.40 -2.41
CA VAL A 150 14.15 -11.81 -3.39
C VAL A 150 15.34 -11.17 -2.69
N SER A 151 16.44 -10.99 -3.41
CA SER A 151 17.53 -10.11 -2.98
C SER A 151 17.79 -9.04 -4.04
N ALA A 152 17.55 -7.78 -3.67
CA ALA A 152 17.93 -6.66 -4.51
C ALA A 152 19.44 -6.54 -4.70
N THR A 153 20.24 -7.05 -3.75
CA THR A 153 21.70 -7.01 -3.75
C THR A 153 22.29 -8.05 -4.70
N THR A 154 21.93 -9.32 -4.51
CA THR A 154 22.45 -10.44 -5.32
C THR A 154 21.73 -10.60 -6.66
N GLY A 155 20.46 -10.16 -6.74
CA GLY A 155 19.57 -10.37 -7.88
C GLY A 155 18.77 -11.66 -7.80
N GLU A 156 18.88 -12.39 -6.71
CA GLU A 156 18.16 -13.65 -6.52
C GLU A 156 16.65 -13.45 -6.65
N ASN A 157 16.00 -14.27 -7.49
CA ASN A 157 14.56 -14.28 -7.80
C ASN A 157 13.98 -12.94 -8.30
N VAL A 158 14.79 -11.95 -8.67
CA VAL A 158 14.30 -10.68 -9.22
C VAL A 158 13.64 -10.90 -10.59
N ASP A 159 14.15 -11.83 -11.38
CA ASP A 159 13.55 -12.28 -12.65
C ASP A 159 12.13 -12.81 -12.47
N LYS A 160 11.88 -13.57 -11.40
CA LYS A 160 10.54 -14.06 -11.06
C LYS A 160 9.59 -12.94 -10.69
N LEU A 161 10.09 -11.90 -10.01
CA LEU A 161 9.29 -10.71 -9.73
C LEU A 161 8.98 -9.96 -11.02
N VAL A 162 9.97 -9.75 -11.90
CA VAL A 162 9.77 -9.15 -13.22
C VAL A 162 8.67 -9.87 -14.00
N ALA A 163 8.71 -11.20 -14.06
CA ALA A 163 7.70 -11.99 -14.77
C ALA A 163 6.27 -11.76 -14.21
N LYS A 164 6.13 -11.56 -12.89
CA LYS A 164 4.83 -11.27 -12.25
C LYS A 164 4.31 -9.86 -12.52
N LEU A 165 5.20 -8.94 -12.83
CA LEU A 165 4.87 -7.53 -13.08
C LEU A 165 4.60 -7.21 -14.55
N GLN A 166 4.91 -8.11 -15.50
CA GLN A 166 4.72 -7.88 -16.93
C GLN A 166 3.29 -7.45 -17.26
N GLY A 167 3.16 -6.35 -18.02
CA GLY A 167 1.90 -5.75 -18.43
C GLY A 167 1.13 -5.03 -17.32
N LYS A 168 1.72 -4.84 -16.13
CA LYS A 168 1.03 -4.30 -14.95
C LYS A 168 1.62 -2.96 -14.48
N THR A 169 0.76 -2.17 -13.86
CA THR A 169 1.14 -1.04 -13.00
C THR A 169 1.21 -1.53 -11.56
N ALA A 170 2.40 -1.52 -10.97
CA ALA A 170 2.68 -2.05 -9.63
C ALA A 170 3.07 -0.97 -8.64
N ALA A 171 2.34 -0.84 -7.53
CA ALA A 171 2.69 0.08 -6.44
C ALA A 171 3.57 -0.61 -5.39
N PHE A 172 4.77 -0.10 -5.14
CA PHE A 172 5.70 -0.62 -4.15
C PHE A 172 5.47 0.03 -2.79
N VAL A 173 4.95 -0.73 -1.85
CA VAL A 173 4.62 -0.31 -0.49
C VAL A 173 5.49 -1.07 0.51
N GLY A 174 6.00 -0.41 1.52
CA GLY A 174 6.81 -1.08 2.56
C GLY A 174 7.47 -0.09 3.50
N GLN A 175 8.06 -0.61 4.56
CA GLN A 175 8.72 0.23 5.57
C GLN A 175 9.96 0.94 5.03
N SER A 176 10.38 2.00 5.72
CA SER A 176 11.66 2.64 5.44
C SER A 176 12.79 1.64 5.72
N GLY A 177 13.77 1.55 4.81
CA GLY A 177 14.94 0.66 4.95
C GLY A 177 14.76 -0.78 4.48
N VAL A 178 13.56 -1.24 4.08
CA VAL A 178 13.35 -2.60 3.55
C VAL A 178 14.01 -2.85 2.18
N GLY A 179 14.59 -1.81 1.57
CA GLY A 179 15.25 -1.92 0.27
C GLY A 179 14.33 -1.73 -0.93
N LYS A 180 13.17 -1.03 -0.78
CA LYS A 180 12.29 -0.70 -1.92
C LYS A 180 13.04 -0.04 -3.06
N SER A 181 13.76 1.05 -2.78
CA SER A 181 14.49 1.80 -3.80
C SER A 181 15.60 0.97 -4.45
N SER A 182 16.28 0.11 -3.69
CA SER A 182 17.26 -0.83 -4.26
C SER A 182 16.60 -1.84 -5.19
N LEU A 183 15.43 -2.36 -4.80
CA LEU A 183 14.66 -3.29 -5.62
C LEU A 183 14.13 -2.61 -6.89
N VAL A 184 13.56 -1.42 -6.77
CA VAL A 184 13.10 -0.60 -7.91
C VAL A 184 14.25 -0.33 -8.88
N ASN A 185 15.41 0.10 -8.38
CA ASN A 185 16.60 0.32 -9.23
C ASN A 185 17.03 -0.96 -9.95
N ARG A 186 16.98 -2.10 -9.28
CA ARG A 186 17.33 -3.40 -9.86
C ARG A 186 16.35 -3.81 -10.97
N LEU A 187 15.05 -3.59 -10.75
CA LEU A 187 13.98 -3.91 -11.70
C LEU A 187 14.03 -3.01 -12.96
N LEU A 188 14.37 -1.75 -12.80
CA LEU A 188 14.46 -0.79 -13.91
C LEU A 188 15.76 -0.96 -14.74
N GLY A 189 16.79 -1.62 -14.18
CA GLY A 189 18.06 -1.87 -14.85
C GLY A 189 18.87 -0.61 -15.16
N ALA A 190 19.89 -0.75 -16.02
CA ALA A 190 20.77 0.35 -16.41
C ALA A 190 20.13 1.37 -17.36
N SER A 191 18.95 1.09 -17.92
CA SER A 191 18.30 1.90 -18.95
C SER A 191 17.71 3.22 -18.47
N GLN A 192 17.51 3.39 -17.15
CA GLN A 192 16.95 4.63 -16.60
C GLN A 192 17.94 5.45 -15.76
N ARG A 193 19.24 5.30 -15.99
CA ARG A 193 20.28 6.09 -15.30
C ARG A 193 20.38 7.55 -15.72
N VAL A 194 19.55 8.01 -16.66
CA VAL A 194 19.70 9.35 -17.25
C VAL A 194 18.53 10.26 -16.85
N GLY A 195 18.81 11.30 -16.11
CA GLY A 195 17.96 12.45 -15.87
C GLY A 195 17.39 12.53 -14.45
N GLU A 196 16.12 12.26 -14.27
CA GLU A 196 15.39 12.54 -13.01
C GLU A 196 15.66 11.57 -11.85
N LEU A 197 16.07 10.32 -12.14
CA LEU A 197 16.42 9.34 -11.12
C LEU A 197 17.70 9.73 -10.37
N SER A 198 18.65 10.37 -11.05
CA SER A 198 19.94 10.73 -10.44
C SER A 198 19.79 11.69 -9.27
N GLU A 199 18.88 12.65 -9.34
CA GLU A 199 18.64 13.58 -8.23
C GLU A 199 17.98 12.95 -7.02
N LYS A 200 17.05 11.99 -7.25
CA LYS A 200 16.31 11.30 -6.17
C LYS A 200 17.17 10.22 -5.49
N TYR A 201 17.95 9.47 -6.27
CA TYR A 201 18.72 8.31 -5.78
C TYR A 201 20.18 8.62 -5.49
N ASN A 202 20.78 9.68 -6.06
CA ASN A 202 22.15 10.12 -5.78
C ASN A 202 22.29 10.88 -4.44
N ARG A 203 21.19 11.35 -3.84
CA ARG A 203 21.21 11.82 -2.45
C ARG A 203 21.15 10.61 -1.54
N GLY A 204 22.30 9.98 -1.33
CA GLY A 204 22.47 8.83 -0.44
C GLY A 204 21.78 9.04 0.91
N ARG A 205 21.06 8.01 1.36
CA ARG A 205 20.57 7.77 2.71
C ARG A 205 19.25 8.34 3.18
N HIS A 206 18.44 9.15 2.50
CA HIS A 206 17.14 9.54 3.09
C HIS A 206 15.96 9.57 2.11
N THR A 207 15.05 8.66 2.35
CA THR A 207 13.57 8.69 2.20
C THR A 207 13.02 9.44 0.99
N THR A 208 12.50 8.67 0.05
CA THR A 208 11.50 9.12 -0.93
C THR A 208 10.36 9.82 -0.18
N ASN A 209 10.19 11.12 -0.37
CA ASN A 209 9.16 11.90 0.33
C ASN A 209 7.83 11.97 -0.44
N TYR A 210 7.78 11.51 -1.69
CA TYR A 210 6.62 11.53 -2.57
C TYR A 210 6.58 10.27 -3.44
N ALA A 211 5.39 9.91 -3.91
CA ALA A 211 5.23 8.83 -4.87
C ALA A 211 5.68 9.28 -6.27
N LEU A 212 6.23 8.36 -7.05
CA LEU A 212 6.69 8.59 -8.41
C LEU A 212 6.38 7.38 -9.28
N MET A 213 5.85 7.62 -10.46
CA MET A 213 5.62 6.59 -11.48
C MET A 213 6.82 6.49 -12.41
N LEU A 214 7.25 5.26 -12.68
CA LEU A 214 8.45 4.94 -13.45
C LEU A 214 8.12 3.84 -14.46
N ASP A 215 8.47 4.05 -15.72
CA ASP A 215 8.30 3.02 -16.73
C ASP A 215 9.48 2.03 -16.69
N GLY A 216 9.16 0.74 -16.60
CA GLY A 216 10.11 -0.36 -16.63
C GLY A 216 9.99 -1.18 -17.94
N PRO A 217 10.82 -2.21 -18.11
CA PRO A 217 10.78 -3.07 -19.29
C PRO A 217 9.53 -3.97 -19.29
N GLY A 218 8.44 -3.46 -19.88
CA GLY A 218 7.16 -4.15 -20.00
C GLY A 218 6.23 -4.04 -18.79
N PHE A 219 6.52 -3.15 -17.83
CA PHE A 219 5.68 -2.85 -16.66
C PHE A 219 5.85 -1.39 -16.22
N THR A 220 4.96 -0.89 -15.39
CA THR A 220 5.07 0.42 -14.76
C THR A 220 5.16 0.26 -13.26
N LEU A 221 6.04 1.01 -12.61
CA LEU A 221 6.21 1.02 -11.15
C LEU A 221 5.73 2.33 -10.56
N VAL A 222 5.05 2.26 -9.40
CA VAL A 222 4.83 3.41 -8.54
C VAL A 222 5.67 3.21 -7.28
N ASP A 223 6.79 3.93 -7.17
CA ASP A 223 7.61 3.94 -5.97
C ASP A 223 6.98 4.87 -4.94
N THR A 224 6.56 4.33 -3.80
CA THR A 224 5.94 5.11 -2.73
C THR A 224 6.94 5.45 -1.62
N PRO A 225 6.68 6.51 -0.84
CA PRO A 225 7.46 6.78 0.37
C PRO A 225 7.54 5.57 1.29
N GLY A 226 8.67 5.42 1.98
CA GLY A 226 8.78 4.43 3.05
C GLY A 226 7.89 4.82 4.24
N PHE A 227 7.02 3.91 4.64
CA PHE A 227 6.14 4.12 5.78
C PHE A 227 6.83 3.67 7.08
N ARG A 228 6.65 4.41 8.17
CA ARG A 228 7.00 3.92 9.50
C ARG A 228 5.90 3.01 10.03
N GLU A 229 4.67 3.49 9.87
CA GLU A 229 3.43 2.81 10.25
C GLU A 229 2.36 3.09 9.22
N ILE A 230 1.41 2.17 9.10
CA ILE A 230 0.22 2.31 8.27
C ILE A 230 -1.00 2.17 9.15
N SER A 231 -1.91 3.14 9.06
CA SER A 231 -3.24 3.07 9.65
C SER A 231 -4.26 2.84 8.56
N VAL A 232 -5.19 1.94 8.78
CA VAL A 232 -6.21 1.51 7.81
C VAL A 232 -7.14 2.70 7.49
N PRO A 233 -7.50 2.97 6.23
CA PRO A 233 -8.19 4.19 5.84
C PRO A 233 -9.70 4.23 6.14
N HIS A 234 -10.32 3.12 6.53
CA HIS A 234 -11.75 3.02 6.83
C HIS A 234 -12.00 2.88 8.33
N ASP A 235 -13.20 3.27 8.76
CA ASP A 235 -13.62 3.27 10.15
C ASP A 235 -14.58 2.11 10.46
N ASP A 236 -14.96 1.29 9.47
CA ASP A 236 -15.85 0.14 9.66
C ASP A 236 -15.03 -1.10 10.11
N PRO A 237 -15.22 -1.58 11.35
CA PRO A 237 -14.52 -2.75 11.88
C PRO A 237 -14.84 -4.05 11.12
N HIS A 238 -16.04 -4.16 10.52
CA HIS A 238 -16.39 -5.33 9.72
C HIS A 238 -15.56 -5.42 8.44
N LEU A 239 -15.15 -4.28 7.88
CA LEU A 239 -14.26 -4.25 6.73
C LEU A 239 -12.85 -4.72 7.09
N VAL A 240 -12.40 -4.46 8.34
CA VAL A 240 -11.14 -5.01 8.85
C VAL A 240 -11.23 -6.53 8.94
N ALA A 241 -12.29 -7.07 9.54
CA ALA A 241 -12.50 -8.52 9.64
C ALA A 241 -12.49 -9.21 8.27
N LYS A 242 -13.14 -8.60 7.26
CA LYS A 242 -13.15 -9.11 5.88
C LYS A 242 -11.78 -9.10 5.19
N SER A 243 -10.82 -8.31 5.70
CA SER A 243 -9.45 -8.29 5.17
C SER A 243 -8.58 -9.46 5.66
N PHE A 244 -9.11 -10.28 6.56
CA PHE A 244 -8.47 -11.49 7.06
C PHE A 244 -9.16 -12.73 6.45
N PRO A 245 -8.59 -13.35 5.40
CA PRO A 245 -9.26 -14.43 4.67
C PRO A 245 -9.55 -15.65 5.53
N GLU A 246 -8.76 -15.89 6.57
CA GLU A 246 -8.98 -16.94 7.55
C GLU A 246 -10.26 -16.74 8.36
N PHE A 247 -10.72 -15.50 8.52
CA PHE A 247 -11.98 -15.20 9.22
C PHE A 247 -13.19 -15.38 8.32
N ALA A 248 -13.07 -15.15 7.01
CA ALA A 248 -14.20 -15.14 6.08
C ALA A 248 -15.03 -16.44 6.12
N LYS A 249 -14.36 -17.61 6.16
CA LYS A 249 -15.02 -18.92 6.26
C LYS A 249 -15.61 -19.19 7.65
N ALA A 250 -14.97 -18.67 8.69
CA ALA A 250 -15.38 -18.84 10.07
C ALA A 250 -16.57 -17.93 10.43
N SER A 251 -16.57 -16.69 9.94
CA SER A 251 -17.61 -15.68 10.22
C SER A 251 -19.01 -16.15 9.87
N ALA A 252 -19.16 -16.92 8.80
CA ALA A 252 -20.45 -17.50 8.40
C ALA A 252 -21.06 -18.46 9.43
N LYS A 253 -20.28 -18.93 10.40
CA LYS A 253 -20.70 -19.87 11.46
C LYS A 253 -20.80 -19.20 12.84
N CYS A 254 -20.57 -17.89 12.93
CA CYS A 254 -20.78 -17.15 14.17
C CYS A 254 -22.27 -17.07 14.52
N ALA A 255 -22.58 -17.01 15.81
CA ALA A 255 -23.96 -16.88 16.29
C ALA A 255 -24.62 -15.55 15.87
N PHE A 256 -23.81 -14.51 15.64
CA PHE A 256 -24.27 -13.16 15.27
C PHE A 256 -23.69 -12.73 13.92
N SER A 257 -24.52 -12.19 13.04
CA SER A 257 -24.09 -11.64 11.74
C SER A 257 -23.21 -10.38 11.89
N SER A 258 -23.35 -9.66 12.99
CA SER A 258 -22.55 -8.48 13.36
C SER A 258 -21.34 -8.80 14.24
N CYS A 259 -20.90 -10.07 14.30
CA CYS A 259 -19.78 -10.49 15.13
C CYS A 259 -18.48 -9.80 14.67
N LEU A 260 -17.80 -9.15 15.61
CA LEU A 260 -16.49 -8.56 15.42
C LEU A 260 -15.34 -9.48 15.87
N HIS A 261 -15.67 -10.69 16.32
CA HIS A 261 -14.71 -11.71 16.73
C HIS A 261 -13.79 -11.30 17.88
N VAL A 262 -14.29 -10.48 18.82
CA VAL A 262 -13.52 -9.97 19.97
C VAL A 262 -13.84 -10.77 21.24
N ASN A 263 -15.14 -10.82 21.62
CA ASN A 263 -15.59 -11.46 22.84
C ASN A 263 -17.03 -12.00 22.73
N GLU A 264 -17.59 -12.08 21.51
CA GLU A 264 -18.97 -12.46 21.33
C GLU A 264 -19.16 -13.96 21.60
N PRO A 265 -20.20 -14.32 22.36
CA PRO A 265 -20.53 -15.73 22.63
C PRO A 265 -20.90 -16.44 21.31
N GLY A 266 -20.42 -17.67 21.16
CA GLY A 266 -20.65 -18.45 19.96
C GLY A 266 -19.86 -17.94 18.72
N CYS A 267 -18.78 -17.23 18.93
CA CYS A 267 -17.88 -16.80 17.87
C CYS A 267 -17.02 -17.97 17.35
N GLU A 268 -17.18 -18.32 16.09
CA GLU A 268 -16.41 -19.42 15.47
C GLU A 268 -14.94 -19.06 15.26
N VAL A 269 -14.62 -17.77 15.05
CA VAL A 269 -13.22 -17.30 14.93
C VAL A 269 -12.48 -17.54 16.24
N LEU A 270 -13.06 -17.17 17.38
CA LEU A 270 -12.46 -17.41 18.69
C LEU A 270 -12.29 -18.90 18.96
N ARG A 271 -13.30 -19.70 18.65
CA ARG A 271 -13.22 -21.16 18.78
C ARG A 271 -12.10 -21.79 17.94
N LEU A 272 -11.86 -21.26 16.73
CA LEU A 272 -10.76 -21.72 15.87
C LEU A 272 -9.39 -21.20 16.34
N LEU A 273 -9.35 -20.03 16.94
CA LEU A 273 -8.16 -19.50 17.60
C LEU A 273 -7.71 -20.38 18.77
N GLU A 274 -8.64 -20.72 19.68
CA GLU A 274 -8.39 -21.64 20.80
C GLU A 274 -7.89 -23.03 20.35
N LYS A 275 -8.32 -23.49 19.16
CA LYS A 275 -7.87 -24.75 18.56
C LYS A 275 -6.57 -24.62 17.76
N GLY A 276 -5.93 -23.46 17.76
CA GLY A 276 -4.71 -23.20 16.99
C GLY A 276 -4.88 -23.27 15.46
N LYS A 277 -6.11 -23.15 14.96
CA LYS A 277 -6.41 -23.15 13.51
C LYS A 277 -6.36 -21.75 12.90
N ILE A 278 -6.45 -20.73 13.72
CA ILE A 278 -6.18 -19.33 13.39
C ILE A 278 -4.91 -18.97 14.16
N ASP A 279 -3.99 -18.32 13.46
CA ASP A 279 -2.72 -17.90 14.03
C ASP A 279 -2.92 -16.78 15.05
N ALA A 280 -2.35 -16.94 16.26
CA ALA A 280 -2.55 -16.02 17.36
C ALA A 280 -1.98 -14.61 17.08
N ASP A 281 -0.81 -14.50 16.48
CA ASP A 281 -0.23 -13.20 16.16
C ASP A 281 -1.02 -12.47 15.06
N ARG A 282 -1.60 -13.21 14.09
CA ARG A 282 -2.52 -12.62 13.10
C ARG A 282 -3.77 -12.10 13.77
N TYR A 283 -4.32 -12.86 14.72
CA TYR A 283 -5.46 -12.42 15.50
C TYR A 283 -5.13 -11.17 16.34
N GLU A 284 -3.97 -11.13 17.00
CA GLU A 284 -3.50 -9.94 17.71
C GLU A 284 -3.29 -8.74 16.76
N SER A 285 -2.81 -8.99 15.54
CA SER A 285 -2.70 -7.93 14.52
C SER A 285 -4.07 -7.35 14.18
N TYR A 286 -5.07 -8.21 14.04
CA TYR A 286 -6.46 -7.81 13.84
C TYR A 286 -6.97 -6.93 14.99
N LEU A 287 -6.82 -7.38 16.24
CA LEU A 287 -7.21 -6.60 17.42
C LEU A 287 -6.51 -5.23 17.46
N GLY A 288 -5.21 -5.19 17.16
CA GLY A 288 -4.45 -3.93 17.12
C GLY A 288 -4.91 -2.98 16.01
N ILE A 289 -5.49 -3.50 14.91
CA ILE A 289 -6.12 -2.66 13.89
C ILE A 289 -7.45 -2.11 14.44
N LEU A 290 -8.30 -2.94 15.02
CA LEU A 290 -9.57 -2.51 15.65
C LEU A 290 -9.34 -1.42 16.68
N GLN A 291 -8.41 -1.64 17.61
CA GLN A 291 -8.05 -0.63 18.62
C GLN A 291 -7.66 0.70 17.97
N SER A 292 -6.90 0.67 16.88
CA SER A 292 -6.51 1.89 16.18
C SER A 292 -7.68 2.63 15.51
N LEU A 293 -8.81 1.96 15.24
CA LEU A 293 -10.05 2.60 14.80
C LEU A 293 -10.76 3.27 15.98
N ASP A 294 -10.89 2.59 17.12
CA ASP A 294 -11.53 3.15 18.33
C ASP A 294 -10.82 4.40 18.82
N GLU A 295 -9.49 4.45 18.72
CA GLU A 295 -8.69 5.63 19.10
C GLU A 295 -8.99 6.88 18.25
N ARG A 296 -9.60 6.75 17.08
CA ARG A 296 -10.02 7.87 16.23
C ARG A 296 -11.32 8.51 16.69
N LEU A 297 -12.15 7.72 17.40
CA LEU A 297 -13.41 8.24 17.92
C LEU A 297 -13.14 9.28 19.02
N PRO A 298 -13.96 10.33 19.13
CA PRO A 298 -13.93 11.22 20.28
C PRO A 298 -14.05 10.42 21.56
N VAL A 299 -13.48 10.93 22.67
CA VAL A 299 -13.42 10.21 23.97
C VAL A 299 -14.80 9.71 24.43
N TRP A 300 -15.88 10.44 24.14
CA TRP A 300 -17.26 10.06 24.44
C TRP A 300 -17.84 8.96 23.52
N GLY A 301 -17.23 8.71 22.38
CA GLY A 301 -17.61 7.65 21.43
C GLY A 301 -16.79 6.37 21.55
N ARG A 302 -15.73 6.36 22.36
CA ARG A 302 -14.88 5.18 22.55
C ARG A 302 -15.60 4.15 23.39
N LYS A 303 -15.83 2.96 22.85
CA LYS A 303 -16.26 1.83 23.66
C LYS A 303 -15.17 1.58 24.71
N CYS A 304 -15.55 1.58 25.98
CA CYS A 304 -14.64 1.32 27.09
C CYS A 304 -14.15 -0.15 27.01
N SER A 305 -13.03 -0.36 26.31
CA SER A 305 -12.33 -1.66 26.25
C SER A 305 -11.26 -1.74 27.35
N LYS A 306 -11.57 -1.18 28.53
CA LYS A 306 -10.77 -1.37 29.74
C LYS A 306 -11.68 -1.92 30.79
N GLU A 307 -11.87 -3.24 30.76
CA GLU A 307 -12.12 -4.06 31.96
C GLU A 307 -11.95 -5.51 31.59
N GLN A 308 -10.89 -6.06 32.14
CA GLN A 308 -10.42 -7.41 32.40
C GLN A 308 -9.21 -7.88 31.61
#